data_a8658327f86648603a25b14c94457152
#
_entry.id   a8658327f86648603a25b14c94457152
#
_cell.length_a   1.000
_cell.length_b   1.000
_cell.length_c   1.000
_cell.angle_alpha   90.00
_cell.angle_beta   90.00
_cell.angle_gamma   90.00
#
_symmetry.space_group_name_H-M   'P 1'
#
loop_
_entity.id
_entity.type
_entity.pdbx_description
1 polymer ?
#
loop_
_entity_poly.entity_id
_entity_poly.type
_entity_poly.pdbx_seq_one_letter_code
_entity_poly.pdbx_strand_id
1 'polypeptide(L)'
;MNAATHIGQLRAALGKVDADDPNAFSHCFAEVNGIRMHYIDEGKGPLVILLHGFPYLWYMWRRQIGALTEAGFRVVVPDLRGFGQTDRPDSIEAYDMSQAVGDMVGLMAALGETSAVIVGHDLGAWVAQAAAMLRPDLFRALVMLNTPVPPRGKVKPTVGLQAMAKGRVYHHLYFQQIGKPDRELASDTRKTLRSIFYSISGSAVGAERWRLFVEPGEPILNAFTEPKQFPSWLSARAIDYYVDEYTRTGFTGALNHYRCRDRNWEITSFLDGAVVRQPSMFIGGAADPSLEPIEIRGLYDRLESYLPGLQKKVLLPGVGHSAAEERPDQVIELLLEFLTQLEG
;
A
#
# COMPACT_ATOMS: atom_id res chain seq x y z
N MET A 1 4.50 12.94 -30.30
CA MET A 1 4.23 11.49 -30.43
C MET A 1 2.93 11.19 -29.70
N ASN A 2 2.00 10.45 -30.30
CA ASN A 2 0.69 10.21 -29.67
C ASN A 2 0.87 9.23 -28.49
N ALA A 3 0.24 9.49 -27.34
CA ALA A 3 0.34 8.69 -26.10
C ALA A 3 0.15 7.16 -26.34
N ALA A 4 -0.76 6.80 -27.26
CA ALA A 4 -1.00 5.41 -27.65
C ALA A 4 0.21 4.72 -28.32
N THR A 5 1.00 5.47 -29.10
CA THR A 5 2.21 4.96 -29.77
C THR A 5 3.33 4.76 -28.76
N HIS A 6 3.43 5.64 -27.76
CA HIS A 6 4.41 5.57 -26.70
C HIS A 6 4.13 4.38 -25.76
N ILE A 7 2.86 4.17 -25.39
CA ILE A 7 2.43 3.01 -24.58
C ILE A 7 2.70 1.68 -25.31
N GLY A 8 2.52 1.62 -26.64
CA GLY A 8 2.85 0.44 -27.45
C GLY A 8 4.36 0.10 -27.47
N GLN A 9 5.22 1.10 -27.47
CA GLN A 9 6.67 0.95 -27.38
C GLN A 9 7.11 0.51 -25.98
N LEU A 10 6.47 1.05 -24.91
CA LEU A 10 6.69 0.65 -23.52
C LEU A 10 6.32 -0.82 -23.28
N ARG A 11 5.22 -1.31 -23.87
CA ARG A 11 4.84 -2.74 -23.81
C ARG A 11 5.90 -3.67 -24.44
N ALA A 12 6.56 -3.24 -25.51
CA ALA A 12 7.62 -4.02 -26.16
C ALA A 12 8.93 -4.05 -25.34
N ALA A 13 9.15 -3.05 -24.50
CA ALA A 13 10.35 -2.94 -23.66
C ALA A 13 10.21 -3.70 -22.33
N LEU A 14 8.98 -3.85 -21.78
CA LEU A 14 8.68 -4.64 -20.56
C LEU A 14 9.13 -6.12 -20.66
N GLY A 15 9.45 -6.63 -21.85
CA GLY A 15 9.95 -7.99 -22.06
C GLY A 15 11.44 -8.21 -21.80
N LYS A 16 12.21 -7.17 -21.41
CA LYS A 16 13.68 -7.27 -21.29
C LYS A 16 14.18 -7.68 -19.90
N VAL A 17 13.40 -7.42 -18.83
CA VAL A 17 13.73 -7.79 -17.45
C VAL A 17 12.68 -8.77 -16.95
N ASP A 18 13.12 -9.88 -16.37
CA ASP A 18 12.21 -10.79 -15.66
C ASP A 18 11.75 -10.09 -14.38
N ALA A 19 10.61 -9.41 -14.45
CA ALA A 19 10.07 -8.67 -13.31
C ALA A 19 9.77 -9.56 -12.09
N ASP A 20 9.59 -10.86 -12.29
CA ASP A 20 9.40 -11.81 -11.18
C ASP A 20 10.73 -12.23 -10.53
N ASP A 21 11.91 -11.80 -11.06
CA ASP A 21 13.20 -11.98 -10.38
C ASP A 21 13.49 -10.78 -9.45
N PRO A 22 13.45 -10.94 -8.10
CA PRO A 22 13.76 -9.85 -7.20
C PRO A 22 15.21 -9.35 -7.37
N ASN A 23 16.14 -10.21 -7.78
CA ASN A 23 17.54 -9.84 -7.99
C ASN A 23 17.78 -9.03 -9.29
N ALA A 24 16.76 -8.86 -10.11
CA ALA A 24 16.85 -8.02 -11.30
C ALA A 24 16.80 -6.51 -11.00
N PHE A 25 16.61 -6.12 -9.73
CA PHE A 25 16.49 -4.75 -9.27
C PHE A 25 17.66 -4.30 -8.39
N SER A 26 17.92 -3.00 -8.35
CA SER A 26 19.00 -2.40 -7.54
C SER A 26 18.58 -2.25 -6.09
N HIS A 27 19.00 -3.19 -5.24
CA HIS A 27 18.76 -3.17 -3.80
C HIS A 27 19.69 -2.18 -3.10
N CYS A 28 19.12 -1.20 -2.43
CA CYS A 28 19.80 -0.14 -1.72
C CYS A 28 19.40 -0.11 -0.24
N PHE A 29 20.27 0.51 0.59
CA PHE A 29 19.99 0.72 2.00
C PHE A 29 20.42 2.12 2.42
N ALA A 30 19.64 2.74 3.31
CA ALA A 30 19.99 4.01 3.94
C ALA A 30 19.63 4.00 5.42
N GLU A 31 20.44 4.72 6.22
CA GLU A 31 20.08 5.05 7.60
C GLU A 31 19.13 6.24 7.59
N VAL A 32 17.89 6.01 7.97
CA VAL A 32 16.83 7.03 7.97
C VAL A 32 16.05 6.97 9.28
N ASN A 33 15.86 8.09 9.94
CA ASN A 33 15.01 8.20 11.14
C ASN A 33 15.25 7.07 12.17
N GLY A 34 16.52 6.71 12.38
CA GLY A 34 16.94 5.71 13.36
C GLY A 34 16.72 4.25 12.97
N ILE A 35 16.46 3.97 11.72
CA ILE A 35 16.36 2.61 11.16
C ILE A 35 17.21 2.47 9.90
N ARG A 36 17.66 1.26 9.62
CA ARG A 36 18.23 0.88 8.33
C ARG A 36 17.09 0.47 7.40
N MET A 37 16.81 1.33 6.42
CA MET A 37 15.74 1.13 5.43
C MET A 37 16.28 0.49 4.16
N HIS A 38 15.65 -0.57 3.72
CA HIS A 38 15.83 -1.17 2.40
C HIS A 38 14.93 -0.48 1.38
N TYR A 39 15.44 -0.27 0.17
CA TYR A 39 14.65 0.23 -0.95
C TYR A 39 15.25 -0.19 -2.30
N ILE A 40 14.41 -0.21 -3.33
CA ILE A 40 14.83 -0.29 -4.72
C ILE A 40 14.98 1.14 -5.25
N ASP A 41 16.01 1.38 -6.08
CA ASP A 41 16.28 2.69 -6.72
C ASP A 41 16.63 2.47 -8.18
N GLU A 42 15.71 2.83 -9.08
CA GLU A 42 15.86 2.60 -10.50
C GLU A 42 15.56 3.86 -11.32
N GLY A 43 16.25 3.98 -12.44
CA GLY A 43 16.03 5.07 -13.40
C GLY A 43 16.66 6.41 -12.99
N LYS A 44 16.29 7.45 -13.71
CA LYS A 44 16.73 8.83 -13.49
C LYS A 44 15.61 9.79 -13.91
N GLY A 45 15.60 10.99 -13.35
CA GLY A 45 14.60 12.02 -13.64
C GLY A 45 13.75 12.37 -12.43
N PRO A 46 12.55 12.93 -12.60
CA PRO A 46 11.67 13.29 -11.50
C PRO A 46 11.36 12.09 -10.60
N LEU A 47 11.46 12.27 -9.28
CA LEU A 47 11.33 11.17 -8.32
C LEU A 47 9.86 10.77 -8.09
N VAL A 48 9.62 9.46 -8.16
CA VAL A 48 8.37 8.81 -7.77
C VAL A 48 8.67 7.78 -6.67
N ILE A 49 8.04 7.91 -5.51
CA ILE A 49 8.16 6.95 -4.40
C ILE A 49 6.91 6.08 -4.36
N LEU A 50 7.08 4.75 -4.39
CA LEU A 50 5.99 3.78 -4.37
C LEU A 50 5.97 3.02 -3.04
N LEU A 51 4.90 3.21 -2.26
CA LEU A 51 4.74 2.61 -0.92
C LEU A 51 3.74 1.46 -0.97
N HIS A 52 4.17 0.30 -0.48
CA HIS A 52 3.32 -0.89 -0.35
C HIS A 52 2.47 -0.85 0.93
N GLY A 53 1.52 -1.79 1.05
CA GLY A 53 0.74 -2.03 2.26
C GLY A 53 0.90 -3.45 2.81
N PHE A 54 -0.03 -3.90 3.64
CA PHE A 54 -0.05 -5.24 4.22
C PHE A 54 -0.89 -6.21 3.34
N PRO A 55 -0.43 -7.43 3.09
CA PRO A 55 0.85 -8.04 3.45
C PRO A 55 1.87 -8.00 2.28
N TYR A 56 1.98 -6.85 1.63
CA TYR A 56 2.89 -6.65 0.52
C TYR A 56 4.26 -6.16 1.00
N LEU A 57 5.21 -6.12 0.06
CA LEU A 57 6.57 -5.60 0.16
C LEU A 57 6.83 -4.69 -1.04
N TRP A 58 8.03 -4.09 -1.14
CA TRP A 58 8.43 -3.35 -2.34
C TRP A 58 8.08 -4.09 -3.64
N TYR A 59 8.14 -5.41 -3.60
CA TYR A 59 8.00 -6.33 -4.72
C TYR A 59 6.63 -6.28 -5.42
N MET A 60 5.58 -5.78 -4.77
CA MET A 60 4.29 -5.58 -5.44
C MET A 60 4.37 -4.59 -6.60
N TRP A 61 5.36 -3.69 -6.58
CA TRP A 61 5.56 -2.66 -7.58
C TRP A 61 6.50 -3.07 -8.72
N ARG A 62 7.02 -4.29 -8.74
CA ARG A 62 8.04 -4.77 -9.68
C ARG A 62 7.68 -4.55 -11.15
N ARG A 63 6.41 -4.55 -11.48
CA ARG A 63 5.94 -4.33 -12.86
C ARG A 63 5.79 -2.85 -13.20
N GLN A 64 5.51 -2.00 -12.23
CA GLN A 64 5.44 -0.55 -12.40
C GLN A 64 6.84 0.07 -12.51
N ILE A 65 7.82 -0.44 -11.78
CA ILE A 65 9.20 0.09 -11.76
C ILE A 65 9.74 0.23 -13.19
N GLY A 66 9.78 -0.86 -13.97
CA GLY A 66 10.33 -0.84 -15.32
C GLY A 66 9.64 0.15 -16.25
N ALA A 67 8.30 0.19 -16.23
CA ALA A 67 7.55 1.08 -17.10
C ALA A 67 7.75 2.57 -16.76
N LEU A 68 7.82 2.91 -15.48
CA LEU A 68 8.04 4.28 -15.04
C LEU A 68 9.47 4.75 -15.31
N THR A 69 10.46 3.86 -15.13
CA THR A 69 11.87 4.19 -15.44
C THR A 69 12.11 4.39 -16.94
N GLU A 70 11.48 3.57 -17.79
CA GLU A 70 11.52 3.74 -19.24
C GLU A 70 10.85 5.05 -19.70
N ALA A 71 9.84 5.51 -18.94
CA ALA A 71 9.20 6.80 -19.18
C ALA A 71 10.01 8.00 -18.68
N GLY A 72 11.20 7.78 -18.09
CA GLY A 72 12.13 8.83 -17.68
C GLY A 72 11.95 9.30 -16.23
N PHE A 73 11.33 8.51 -15.37
CA PHE A 73 11.24 8.78 -13.93
C PHE A 73 12.31 8.02 -13.14
N ARG A 74 12.77 8.61 -12.03
CA ARG A 74 13.47 7.88 -10.98
C ARG A 74 12.42 7.25 -10.07
N VAL A 75 12.49 5.93 -9.85
CA VAL A 75 11.52 5.18 -9.07
C VAL A 75 12.19 4.61 -7.84
N VAL A 76 11.73 5.01 -6.65
CA VAL A 76 12.23 4.53 -5.37
C VAL A 76 11.11 3.78 -4.66
N VAL A 77 11.39 2.54 -4.24
CA VAL A 77 10.38 1.64 -3.66
C VAL A 77 10.90 1.05 -2.36
N PRO A 78 10.64 1.69 -1.21
CA PRO A 78 11.10 1.16 0.07
C PRO A 78 10.23 -0.03 0.54
N ASP A 79 10.85 -0.93 1.31
CA ASP A 79 10.12 -1.69 2.32
C ASP A 79 9.83 -0.76 3.50
N LEU A 80 8.57 -0.62 3.88
CA LEU A 80 8.19 0.19 5.03
C LEU A 80 8.80 -0.40 6.32
N ARG A 81 8.99 0.43 7.36
CA ARG A 81 9.49 -0.06 8.66
C ARG A 81 8.69 -1.27 9.14
N GLY A 82 9.40 -2.30 9.58
CA GLY A 82 8.79 -3.55 10.02
C GLY A 82 8.48 -4.55 8.93
N PHE A 83 8.76 -4.23 7.67
CA PHE A 83 8.54 -5.10 6.51
C PHE A 83 9.86 -5.47 5.82
N GLY A 84 9.86 -6.60 5.13
CA GLY A 84 10.93 -7.04 4.24
C GLY A 84 12.32 -6.91 4.88
N GLN A 85 13.22 -6.24 4.19
CA GLN A 85 14.61 -6.07 4.62
C GLN A 85 14.85 -4.79 5.43
N THR A 86 13.82 -3.98 5.68
CA THR A 86 13.88 -2.81 6.58
C THR A 86 13.83 -3.24 8.04
N ASP A 87 14.49 -2.48 8.91
CA ASP A 87 14.53 -2.74 10.35
C ASP A 87 13.14 -2.84 10.98
N ARG A 88 13.07 -3.60 12.06
CA ARG A 88 11.86 -3.91 12.83
C ARG A 88 12.04 -3.53 14.28
N PRO A 89 11.84 -2.25 14.66
CA PRO A 89 11.89 -1.82 16.06
C PRO A 89 10.92 -2.63 16.93
N ASP A 90 11.31 -2.91 18.18
CA ASP A 90 10.52 -3.75 19.09
C ASP A 90 9.28 -3.03 19.63
N SER A 91 9.35 -1.72 19.87
CA SER A 91 8.26 -0.99 20.47
C SER A 91 7.15 -0.68 19.47
N ILE A 92 5.89 -0.79 19.89
CA ILE A 92 4.73 -0.48 19.06
C ILE A 92 4.75 0.99 18.64
N GLU A 93 5.10 1.88 19.54
CA GLU A 93 5.12 3.33 19.30
C GLU A 93 6.09 3.74 18.18
N ALA A 94 7.11 2.91 17.92
CA ALA A 94 8.03 3.12 16.81
C ALA A 94 7.36 2.98 15.42
N TYR A 95 6.09 2.60 15.37
CA TYR A 95 5.34 2.43 14.12
C TYR A 95 4.22 3.47 13.94
N ASP A 96 4.21 4.51 14.76
CA ASP A 96 3.22 5.56 14.62
C ASP A 96 3.45 6.40 13.33
N MET A 97 2.46 7.21 12.99
CA MET A 97 2.44 7.98 11.75
C MET A 97 3.60 8.98 11.67
N SER A 98 4.03 9.54 12.80
CA SER A 98 5.16 10.48 12.83
C SER A 98 6.47 9.79 12.45
N GLN A 99 6.65 8.55 12.89
CA GLN A 99 7.80 7.73 12.52
C GLN A 99 7.77 7.35 11.03
N ALA A 100 6.62 6.88 10.54
CA ALA A 100 6.48 6.49 9.14
C ALA A 100 6.69 7.68 8.16
N VAL A 101 6.19 8.88 8.51
CA VAL A 101 6.46 10.10 7.73
C VAL A 101 7.92 10.54 7.88
N GLY A 102 8.48 10.43 9.10
CA GLY A 102 9.90 10.68 9.36
C GLY A 102 10.83 9.84 8.50
N ASP A 103 10.46 8.57 8.25
CA ASP A 103 11.20 7.68 7.35
C ASP A 103 11.22 8.21 5.91
N MET A 104 10.07 8.67 5.42
CA MET A 104 9.98 9.22 4.05
C MET A 104 10.78 10.51 3.91
N VAL A 105 10.77 11.38 4.94
CA VAL A 105 11.60 12.59 4.98
C VAL A 105 13.08 12.24 5.03
N GLY A 106 13.46 11.26 5.87
CA GLY A 106 14.82 10.75 5.95
C GLY A 106 15.29 10.13 4.64
N LEU A 107 14.41 9.37 3.96
CA LEU A 107 14.71 8.79 2.65
C LEU A 107 14.95 9.89 1.60
N MET A 108 14.09 10.91 1.53
CA MET A 108 14.30 12.07 0.66
C MET A 108 15.66 12.73 0.89
N ALA A 109 16.04 12.93 2.14
CA ALA A 109 17.34 13.52 2.51
C ALA A 109 18.51 12.60 2.10
N ALA A 110 18.40 11.29 2.32
CA ALA A 110 19.43 10.32 1.94
C ALA A 110 19.62 10.22 0.42
N LEU A 111 18.55 10.40 -0.35
CA LEU A 111 18.58 10.44 -1.81
C LEU A 111 19.07 11.78 -2.38
N GLY A 112 19.19 12.82 -1.56
CA GLY A 112 19.53 14.18 -2.00
C GLY A 112 18.42 14.87 -2.79
N GLU A 113 17.15 14.44 -2.59
CA GLU A 113 16.00 14.91 -3.36
C GLU A 113 15.18 15.93 -2.56
N THR A 114 14.63 16.89 -3.26
CA THR A 114 13.85 17.99 -2.68
C THR A 114 12.37 17.96 -3.09
N SER A 115 11.99 17.09 -4.00
CA SER A 115 10.61 16.96 -4.49
C SER A 115 10.34 15.55 -5.00
N ALA A 116 9.18 14.98 -4.64
CA ALA A 116 8.74 13.68 -5.13
C ALA A 116 7.22 13.65 -5.36
N VAL A 117 6.78 12.76 -6.25
CA VAL A 117 5.41 12.25 -6.25
C VAL A 117 5.38 11.03 -5.33
N ILE A 118 4.42 10.98 -4.42
CA ILE A 118 4.27 9.84 -3.50
C ILE A 118 3.03 9.03 -3.86
N VAL A 119 3.22 7.73 -4.04
CA VAL A 119 2.19 6.77 -4.41
C VAL A 119 2.08 5.75 -3.30
N GLY A 120 0.89 5.48 -2.78
CA GLY A 120 0.72 4.52 -1.70
C GLY A 120 -0.45 3.56 -1.92
N HIS A 121 -0.23 2.31 -1.56
CA HIS A 121 -1.23 1.24 -1.55
C HIS A 121 -1.51 0.81 -0.12
N ASP A 122 -2.78 0.64 0.29
CA ASP A 122 -3.21 0.17 1.62
C ASP A 122 -2.58 0.96 2.77
N LEU A 123 -1.74 0.36 3.64
CA LEU A 123 -0.98 1.09 4.66
C LEU A 123 -0.10 2.17 4.06
N GLY A 124 0.51 1.91 2.90
CA GLY A 124 1.28 2.91 2.17
C GLY A 124 0.46 4.12 1.76
N ALA A 125 -0.85 3.98 1.49
CA ALA A 125 -1.73 5.12 1.21
C ALA A 125 -1.92 6.00 2.45
N TRP A 126 -1.99 5.41 3.65
CA TRP A 126 -2.01 6.17 4.92
C TRP A 126 -0.73 6.98 5.11
N VAL A 127 0.42 6.36 4.87
CA VAL A 127 1.72 7.04 4.98
C VAL A 127 1.84 8.14 3.91
N ALA A 128 1.47 7.84 2.66
CA ALA A 128 1.55 8.79 1.55
C ALA A 128 0.68 10.02 1.77
N GLN A 129 -0.58 9.84 2.20
CA GLN A 129 -1.47 10.96 2.51
C GLN A 129 -0.94 11.80 3.67
N ALA A 130 -0.45 11.17 4.75
CA ALA A 130 0.10 11.89 5.89
C ALA A 130 1.38 12.66 5.50
N ALA A 131 2.26 12.06 4.69
CA ALA A 131 3.47 12.71 4.17
C ALA A 131 3.10 13.93 3.31
N ALA A 132 2.13 13.80 2.40
CA ALA A 132 1.66 14.92 1.58
C ALA A 132 1.04 16.05 2.43
N MET A 133 0.31 15.74 3.50
CA MET A 133 -0.24 16.75 4.42
C MET A 133 0.83 17.45 5.26
N LEU A 134 1.79 16.68 5.79
CA LEU A 134 2.77 17.18 6.75
C LEU A 134 3.98 17.84 6.08
N ARG A 135 4.34 17.39 4.88
CA ARG A 135 5.49 17.87 4.11
C ARG A 135 5.11 18.17 2.66
N PRO A 136 4.17 19.12 2.44
CA PRO A 136 3.77 19.54 1.08
C PRO A 136 4.91 20.19 0.29
N ASP A 137 5.98 20.60 0.98
CA ASP A 137 7.22 21.09 0.41
C ASP A 137 8.05 19.99 -0.29
N LEU A 138 7.96 18.76 0.20
CA LEU A 138 8.69 17.59 -0.36
C LEU A 138 7.79 16.74 -1.29
N PHE A 139 6.52 16.57 -0.95
CA PHE A 139 5.61 15.70 -1.69
C PHE A 139 4.62 16.52 -2.50
N ARG A 140 4.98 16.78 -3.78
CA ARG A 140 4.28 17.69 -4.69
C ARG A 140 2.98 17.13 -5.28
N ALA A 141 2.78 15.80 -5.21
CA ALA A 141 1.56 15.13 -5.67
C ALA A 141 1.36 13.81 -4.94
N LEU A 142 0.11 13.32 -4.89
CA LEU A 142 -0.31 12.12 -4.18
C LEU A 142 -1.10 11.18 -5.09
N VAL A 143 -0.75 9.89 -5.10
CA VAL A 143 -1.60 8.84 -5.66
C VAL A 143 -1.92 7.82 -4.58
N MET A 144 -3.20 7.49 -4.41
CA MET A 144 -3.64 6.43 -3.49
C MET A 144 -4.23 5.26 -4.26
N LEU A 145 -3.81 4.05 -3.89
CA LEU A 145 -4.36 2.82 -4.45
C LEU A 145 -5.18 2.06 -3.40
N ASN A 146 -6.37 1.65 -3.80
CA ASN A 146 -7.32 0.75 -3.12
C ASN A 146 -7.87 1.25 -1.77
N THR A 147 -7.17 2.10 -1.05
CA THR A 147 -7.58 2.55 0.29
C THR A 147 -7.92 4.04 0.28
N PRO A 148 -9.20 4.42 0.34
CA PRO A 148 -9.59 5.81 0.57
C PRO A 148 -9.32 6.16 2.03
N VAL A 149 -8.25 6.93 2.26
CA VAL A 149 -7.82 7.29 3.62
C VAL A 149 -8.73 8.38 4.17
N PRO A 150 -9.41 8.15 5.31
CA PRO A 150 -10.31 9.15 5.88
C PRO A 150 -9.54 10.34 6.44
N PRO A 151 -10.16 11.54 6.47
CA PRO A 151 -9.67 12.63 7.30
C PRO A 151 -9.76 12.23 8.79
N ARG A 152 -9.07 12.99 9.66
CA ARG A 152 -9.10 12.73 11.09
C ARG A 152 -10.54 12.75 11.61
N GLY A 153 -10.98 11.62 12.20
CA GLY A 153 -12.32 11.47 12.78
C GLY A 153 -12.47 12.17 14.14
N LYS A 154 -13.71 12.33 14.59
CA LYS A 154 -14.03 12.93 15.90
C LYS A 154 -13.83 11.97 17.08
N VAL A 155 -13.72 10.68 16.83
CA VAL A 155 -13.52 9.63 17.83
C VAL A 155 -12.28 8.81 17.49
N LYS A 156 -11.73 8.10 18.49
CA LYS A 156 -10.62 7.16 18.26
C LYS A 156 -11.01 6.14 17.18
N PRO A 157 -10.09 5.78 16.28
CA PRO A 157 -10.35 4.82 15.21
C PRO A 157 -10.92 3.49 15.70
N THR A 158 -10.42 2.93 16.81
CA THR A 158 -10.94 1.67 17.35
C THR A 158 -12.40 1.79 17.78
N VAL A 159 -12.83 2.91 18.33
CA VAL A 159 -14.24 3.17 18.70
C VAL A 159 -15.13 3.23 17.46
N GLY A 160 -14.69 3.93 16.40
CA GLY A 160 -15.42 3.99 15.13
C GLY A 160 -15.53 2.62 14.46
N LEU A 161 -14.43 1.83 14.48
CA LEU A 161 -14.40 0.48 13.93
C LEU A 161 -15.28 -0.50 14.71
N GLN A 162 -15.35 -0.38 16.04
CA GLN A 162 -16.27 -1.18 16.87
C GLN A 162 -17.74 -0.88 16.53
N ALA A 163 -18.08 0.40 16.35
CA ALA A 163 -19.42 0.80 15.93
C ALA A 163 -19.78 0.24 14.54
N MET A 164 -18.86 0.31 13.57
CA MET A 164 -19.00 -0.28 12.23
C MET A 164 -19.16 -1.81 12.27
N ALA A 165 -18.42 -2.49 13.15
CA ALA A 165 -18.42 -3.95 13.25
C ALA A 165 -19.69 -4.54 13.86
N LYS A 166 -20.49 -3.76 14.60
CA LYS A 166 -21.78 -4.18 15.19
C LYS A 166 -21.70 -5.49 15.97
N GLY A 167 -20.71 -5.61 16.86
CA GLY A 167 -20.48 -6.79 17.70
C GLY A 167 -19.59 -7.88 17.08
N ARG A 168 -19.33 -7.80 15.77
CA ARG A 168 -18.32 -8.64 15.11
C ARG A 168 -16.93 -8.04 15.27
N VAL A 169 -15.91 -8.68 14.70
CA VAL A 169 -14.52 -8.23 14.78
C VAL A 169 -13.98 -7.94 13.38
N TYR A 170 -13.68 -6.69 13.11
CA TYR A 170 -12.97 -6.25 11.91
C TYR A 170 -11.46 -6.50 12.07
N HIS A 171 -10.73 -6.83 11.01
CA HIS A 171 -9.31 -7.19 11.12
C HIS A 171 -8.45 -6.15 11.83
N HIS A 172 -8.69 -4.84 11.66
CA HIS A 172 -7.96 -3.81 12.41
C HIS A 172 -8.17 -3.91 13.93
N LEU A 173 -9.35 -4.34 14.38
CA LEU A 173 -9.61 -4.59 15.80
C LEU A 173 -8.95 -5.90 16.25
N TYR A 174 -8.96 -6.92 15.39
CA TYR A 174 -8.30 -8.19 15.67
C TYR A 174 -6.80 -8.00 15.89
N PHE A 175 -6.16 -7.17 15.06
CA PHE A 175 -4.72 -6.89 15.10
C PHE A 175 -4.29 -6.01 16.29
N GLN A 176 -5.23 -5.40 17.05
CA GLN A 176 -4.89 -4.73 18.30
C GLN A 176 -4.37 -5.71 19.36
N GLN A 177 -4.74 -6.98 19.29
CA GLN A 177 -4.26 -8.00 20.22
C GLN A 177 -2.78 -8.27 19.99
N ILE A 178 -1.99 -8.29 21.08
CA ILE A 178 -0.56 -8.58 21.00
C ILE A 178 -0.34 -10.10 21.02
N GLY A 179 0.45 -10.60 20.09
CA GLY A 179 0.94 -11.98 20.04
C GLY A 179 -0.04 -13.00 19.48
N LYS A 180 -1.37 -12.85 19.64
CA LYS A 180 -2.34 -13.80 19.09
C LYS A 180 -2.37 -13.77 17.56
N PRO A 181 -2.66 -12.63 16.89
CA PRO A 181 -2.64 -12.57 15.43
C PRO A 181 -1.24 -12.82 14.86
N ASP A 182 -0.19 -12.41 15.57
CA ASP A 182 1.20 -12.64 15.15
C ASP A 182 1.49 -14.14 14.97
N ARG A 183 1.15 -14.95 15.99
CA ARG A 183 1.35 -16.41 15.95
C ARG A 183 0.39 -17.09 14.97
N GLU A 184 -0.83 -16.62 14.86
CA GLU A 184 -1.83 -17.18 13.95
C GLU A 184 -1.38 -17.02 12.50
N LEU A 185 -1.00 -15.81 12.08
CA LEU A 185 -0.54 -15.54 10.72
C LEU A 185 0.76 -16.29 10.39
N ALA A 186 1.65 -16.47 11.37
CA ALA A 186 2.92 -17.18 11.20
C ALA A 186 2.80 -18.71 11.32
N SER A 187 1.65 -19.25 11.70
CA SER A 187 1.47 -20.71 11.91
C SER A 187 1.69 -21.52 10.64
N ASP A 188 1.29 -20.96 9.50
CA ASP A 188 1.58 -21.45 8.15
C ASP A 188 1.66 -20.22 7.22
N THR A 189 2.83 -19.64 7.12
CA THR A 189 3.07 -18.41 6.34
C THR A 189 2.63 -18.53 4.89
N ARG A 190 2.89 -19.69 4.26
CA ARG A 190 2.50 -19.91 2.86
C ARG A 190 0.98 -19.93 2.69
N LYS A 191 0.29 -20.69 3.50
CA LYS A 191 -1.17 -20.76 3.49
C LYS A 191 -1.78 -19.39 3.79
N THR A 192 -1.27 -18.70 4.80
CA THR A 192 -1.71 -17.35 5.18
C THR A 192 -1.64 -16.38 3.99
N LEU A 193 -0.48 -16.26 3.35
CA LEU A 193 -0.29 -15.32 2.24
C LEU A 193 -1.10 -15.71 1.00
N ARG A 194 -1.16 -17.01 0.66
CA ARG A 194 -1.99 -17.51 -0.43
C ARG A 194 -3.46 -17.15 -0.24
N SER A 195 -3.96 -17.41 0.97
CA SER A 195 -5.36 -17.18 1.31
C SER A 195 -5.71 -15.69 1.29
N ILE A 196 -4.85 -14.85 1.86
CA ILE A 196 -5.07 -13.40 1.88
C ILE A 196 -5.05 -12.85 0.45
N PHE A 197 -3.97 -13.06 -0.32
CA PHE A 197 -3.85 -12.51 -1.68
C PHE A 197 -5.00 -12.92 -2.59
N TYR A 198 -5.41 -14.18 -2.50
CA TYR A 198 -6.55 -14.66 -3.28
C TYR A 198 -7.87 -14.00 -2.85
N SER A 199 -8.20 -14.08 -1.56
CA SER A 199 -9.53 -13.67 -1.08
C SER A 199 -9.79 -12.16 -1.19
N ILE A 200 -8.74 -11.32 -1.18
CA ILE A 200 -8.86 -9.88 -1.38
C ILE A 200 -8.87 -9.47 -2.86
N SER A 201 -8.57 -10.41 -3.78
CA SER A 201 -8.49 -10.13 -5.21
C SER A 201 -9.85 -10.19 -5.91
N GLY A 202 -9.93 -9.63 -7.12
CA GLY A 202 -11.10 -9.76 -7.98
C GLY A 202 -11.28 -11.17 -8.55
N SER A 203 -10.31 -12.07 -8.35
CA SER A 203 -10.40 -13.49 -8.77
C SER A 203 -11.24 -14.31 -7.80
N ALA A 204 -11.38 -13.92 -6.55
CA ALA A 204 -12.24 -14.57 -5.57
C ALA A 204 -13.70 -14.15 -5.80
N VAL A 205 -14.61 -15.11 -5.79
CA VAL A 205 -16.04 -14.88 -6.04
C VAL A 205 -16.93 -15.52 -4.97
N GLY A 206 -18.08 -14.92 -4.71
CA GLY A 206 -19.04 -15.47 -3.75
C GLY A 206 -18.42 -15.69 -2.35
N ALA A 207 -18.54 -16.92 -1.85
CA ALA A 207 -18.06 -17.29 -0.51
C ALA A 207 -16.51 -17.39 -0.40
N GLU A 208 -15.79 -17.35 -1.52
CA GLU A 208 -14.31 -17.36 -1.51
C GLU A 208 -13.70 -15.99 -1.22
N ARG A 209 -14.50 -14.92 -1.35
CA ARG A 209 -14.08 -13.55 -1.06
C ARG A 209 -13.80 -13.39 0.43
N TRP A 210 -12.87 -12.51 0.74
CA TRP A 210 -12.58 -12.12 2.12
C TRP A 210 -13.84 -11.67 2.85
N ARG A 211 -14.13 -12.32 3.99
CA ARG A 211 -15.13 -11.85 4.95
C ARG A 211 -14.51 -10.77 5.84
N LEU A 212 -14.93 -9.53 5.65
CA LEU A 212 -14.39 -8.37 6.37
C LEU A 212 -14.50 -8.49 7.89
N PHE A 213 -15.46 -9.26 8.38
CA PHE A 213 -15.74 -9.43 9.80
C PHE A 213 -15.73 -10.91 10.18
N VAL A 214 -15.13 -11.21 11.32
CA VAL A 214 -15.21 -12.53 11.98
C VAL A 214 -16.02 -12.42 13.26
N GLU A 215 -16.51 -13.55 13.76
CA GLU A 215 -17.22 -13.59 15.05
C GLU A 215 -16.23 -13.44 16.22
N PRO A 216 -16.67 -12.95 17.39
CA PRO A 216 -15.83 -12.88 18.57
C PRO A 216 -15.23 -14.25 18.92
N GLY A 217 -13.90 -14.31 19.02
CA GLY A 217 -13.17 -15.55 19.31
C GLY A 217 -12.78 -16.37 18.07
N GLU A 218 -13.39 -16.10 16.91
CA GLU A 218 -13.03 -16.77 15.66
C GLU A 218 -11.62 -16.36 15.21
N PRO A 219 -10.78 -17.30 14.71
CA PRO A 219 -9.52 -16.98 14.08
C PRO A 219 -9.70 -16.11 12.85
N ILE A 220 -8.79 -15.12 12.65
CA ILE A 220 -8.88 -14.21 11.49
C ILE A 220 -8.65 -14.96 10.17
N LEU A 221 -7.85 -16.01 10.17
CA LEU A 221 -7.59 -16.81 8.97
C LEU A 221 -8.84 -17.49 8.41
N ASN A 222 -9.87 -17.72 9.23
CA ASN A 222 -11.15 -18.22 8.76
C ASN A 222 -11.91 -17.24 7.85
N ALA A 223 -11.49 -15.97 7.84
CA ALA A 223 -12.06 -14.95 6.94
C ALA A 223 -11.57 -15.07 5.49
N PHE A 224 -10.57 -15.90 5.25
CA PHE A 224 -9.91 -16.06 3.95
C PHE A 224 -10.02 -17.49 3.44
N THR A 225 -10.05 -17.64 2.13
CA THR A 225 -10.12 -18.93 1.43
C THR A 225 -8.78 -19.23 0.77
N GLU A 226 -8.22 -20.40 1.02
CA GLU A 226 -7.05 -20.85 0.28
C GLU A 226 -7.46 -21.28 -1.14
N PRO A 227 -6.85 -20.70 -2.20
CA PRO A 227 -7.20 -21.03 -3.56
C PRO A 227 -6.73 -22.43 -3.96
N LYS A 228 -7.52 -23.15 -4.74
CA LYS A 228 -7.10 -24.42 -5.36
C LYS A 228 -6.03 -24.21 -6.43
N GLN A 229 -6.13 -23.08 -7.15
CA GLN A 229 -5.17 -22.65 -8.17
C GLN A 229 -4.90 -21.16 -8.00
N PHE A 230 -3.67 -20.73 -8.26
CA PHE A 230 -3.34 -19.31 -8.24
C PHE A 230 -4.00 -18.58 -9.41
N PRO A 231 -4.47 -17.35 -9.19
CA PRO A 231 -4.82 -16.47 -10.28
C PRO A 231 -3.57 -16.17 -11.15
N SER A 232 -3.78 -15.92 -12.42
CA SER A 232 -2.69 -15.75 -13.41
C SER A 232 -1.75 -14.58 -13.10
N TRP A 233 -2.19 -13.62 -12.33
CA TRP A 233 -1.38 -12.45 -11.94
C TRP A 233 -0.38 -12.75 -10.81
N LEU A 234 -0.59 -13.83 -10.02
CA LEU A 234 0.27 -14.23 -8.89
C LEU A 234 1.05 -15.49 -9.25
N SER A 235 2.31 -15.35 -9.66
CA SER A 235 3.17 -16.49 -10.00
C SER A 235 3.62 -17.25 -8.74
N ALA A 236 4.02 -18.53 -8.91
CA ALA A 236 4.58 -19.31 -7.83
C ALA A 236 5.86 -18.64 -7.26
N ARG A 237 6.70 -18.07 -8.13
CA ARG A 237 7.92 -17.35 -7.74
C ARG A 237 7.60 -16.11 -6.90
N ALA A 238 6.55 -15.37 -7.28
CA ALA A 238 6.13 -14.21 -6.50
C ALA A 238 5.67 -14.60 -5.09
N ILE A 239 4.88 -15.67 -4.96
CA ILE A 239 4.46 -16.14 -3.64
C ILE A 239 5.63 -16.66 -2.82
N ASP A 240 6.60 -17.36 -3.43
CA ASP A 240 7.80 -17.85 -2.76
C ASP A 240 8.59 -16.70 -2.14
N TYR A 241 8.79 -15.60 -2.88
CA TYR A 241 9.45 -14.40 -2.37
C TYR A 241 8.76 -13.82 -1.11
N TYR A 242 7.45 -13.64 -1.15
CA TYR A 242 6.70 -13.16 0.03
C TYR A 242 6.79 -14.13 1.20
N VAL A 243 6.70 -15.44 0.93
CA VAL A 243 6.78 -16.49 1.97
C VAL A 243 8.14 -16.49 2.64
N ASP A 244 9.22 -16.39 1.88
CA ASP A 244 10.59 -16.38 2.40
C ASP A 244 10.82 -15.16 3.29
N GLU A 245 10.40 -13.97 2.84
CA GLU A 245 10.53 -12.75 3.62
C GLU A 245 9.69 -12.80 4.91
N TYR A 246 8.42 -13.19 4.85
CA TYR A 246 7.57 -13.27 6.04
C TYR A 246 7.95 -14.43 6.98
N THR A 247 8.53 -15.51 6.48
CA THR A 247 9.09 -16.58 7.31
C THR A 247 10.28 -16.07 8.12
N ARG A 248 11.11 -15.23 7.51
CA ARG A 248 12.28 -14.61 8.16
C ARG A 248 11.90 -13.52 9.16
N THR A 249 10.89 -12.70 8.83
CA THR A 249 10.55 -11.48 9.59
C THR A 249 9.41 -11.67 10.58
N GLY A 250 8.54 -12.64 10.36
CA GLY A 250 7.23 -12.71 11.01
C GLY A 250 6.30 -11.57 10.59
N PHE A 251 5.19 -11.42 11.30
CA PHE A 251 4.14 -10.44 11.00
C PHE A 251 4.10 -9.26 11.98
N THR A 252 4.83 -9.34 13.10
CA THR A 252 4.72 -8.39 14.22
C THR A 252 4.99 -6.94 13.80
N GLY A 253 6.06 -6.69 13.04
CA GLY A 253 6.38 -5.34 12.55
C GLY A 253 5.24 -4.75 11.72
N ALA A 254 4.71 -5.54 10.78
CA ALA A 254 3.58 -5.12 9.96
C ALA A 254 2.31 -4.83 10.78
N LEU A 255 2.02 -5.67 11.80
CA LEU A 255 0.84 -5.51 12.66
C LEU A 255 0.96 -4.29 13.59
N ASN A 256 2.17 -3.86 13.94
CA ASN A 256 2.38 -2.70 14.81
C ASN A 256 1.85 -1.40 14.18
N HIS A 257 1.83 -1.26 12.87
CA HIS A 257 1.17 -0.14 12.19
C HIS A 257 -0.33 -0.07 12.51
N TYR A 258 -1.02 -1.20 12.57
CA TYR A 258 -2.43 -1.27 12.97
C TYR A 258 -2.62 -0.95 14.47
N ARG A 259 -1.66 -1.37 15.32
CA ARG A 259 -1.68 -1.12 16.78
C ARG A 259 -1.51 0.35 17.11
N CYS A 260 -0.88 1.12 16.23
CA CYS A 260 -0.69 2.56 16.40
C CYS A 260 -1.90 3.43 16.00
N ARG A 261 -3.04 2.86 15.55
CA ARG A 261 -4.17 3.67 15.02
C ARG A 261 -4.71 4.70 16.01
N ASP A 262 -4.97 4.31 17.25
CA ASP A 262 -5.48 5.25 18.26
C ASP A 262 -4.41 6.27 18.67
N ARG A 263 -3.14 5.82 18.79
CA ARG A 263 -2.01 6.71 19.02
C ARG A 263 -1.87 7.72 17.87
N ASN A 264 -1.98 7.29 16.61
CA ASN A 264 -1.95 8.20 15.47
C ASN A 264 -3.04 9.28 15.58
N TRP A 265 -4.24 8.90 15.98
CA TRP A 265 -5.32 9.87 16.22
C TRP A 265 -4.98 10.84 17.37
N GLU A 266 -4.38 10.35 18.47
CA GLU A 266 -3.99 11.17 19.61
C GLU A 266 -2.92 12.20 19.25
N ILE A 267 -1.85 11.78 18.58
CA ILE A 267 -0.69 12.65 18.26
C ILE A 267 -0.92 13.57 17.05
N THR A 268 -1.97 13.37 16.27
CA THR A 268 -2.28 14.18 15.08
C THR A 268 -3.47 15.10 15.25
N SER A 269 -3.77 15.55 16.47
CA SER A 269 -4.90 16.46 16.75
C SER A 269 -4.82 17.77 15.94
N PHE A 270 -3.63 18.24 15.63
CA PHE A 270 -3.36 19.40 14.79
C PHE A 270 -3.75 19.21 13.32
N LEU A 271 -4.05 18.00 12.88
CA LEU A 271 -4.56 17.68 11.53
C LEU A 271 -6.10 17.68 11.46
N ASP A 272 -6.81 18.09 12.52
CA ASP A 272 -8.28 18.18 12.44
C ASP A 272 -8.70 19.19 11.37
N GLY A 273 -9.47 18.72 10.38
CA GLY A 273 -9.88 19.52 9.22
C GLY A 273 -8.80 19.74 8.14
N ALA A 274 -7.62 19.13 8.29
CA ALA A 274 -6.58 19.20 7.26
C ALA A 274 -7.00 18.48 5.98
N VAL A 275 -6.57 19.01 4.83
CA VAL A 275 -6.84 18.49 3.49
C VAL A 275 -5.55 18.43 2.67
N VAL A 276 -5.47 17.49 1.73
CA VAL A 276 -4.38 17.42 0.75
C VAL A 276 -4.73 18.30 -0.45
N ARG A 277 -3.97 19.35 -0.68
CA ARG A 277 -4.22 20.33 -1.76
C ARG A 277 -3.43 20.05 -3.03
N GLN A 278 -2.41 19.24 -2.95
CA GLN A 278 -1.58 18.84 -4.09
C GLN A 278 -2.43 18.10 -5.13
N PRO A 279 -2.03 18.15 -6.41
CA PRO A 279 -2.57 17.26 -7.42
C PRO A 279 -2.62 15.83 -6.90
N SER A 280 -3.78 15.19 -7.01
CA SER A 280 -3.94 13.84 -6.49
C SER A 280 -4.80 12.96 -7.39
N MET A 281 -4.60 11.64 -7.27
CA MET A 281 -5.35 10.63 -7.98
C MET A 281 -5.70 9.47 -7.05
N PHE A 282 -6.86 8.84 -7.28
CA PHE A 282 -7.24 7.59 -6.64
C PHE A 282 -7.47 6.49 -7.69
N ILE A 283 -6.87 5.33 -7.48
CA ILE A 283 -7.08 4.12 -8.27
C ILE A 283 -7.52 3.00 -7.33
N GLY A 284 -8.62 2.31 -7.62
CA GLY A 284 -9.08 1.18 -6.82
C GLY A 284 -9.65 0.06 -7.67
N GLY A 285 -9.94 -1.06 -7.04
CA GLY A 285 -10.66 -2.17 -7.65
C GLY A 285 -12.17 -2.06 -7.38
N ALA A 286 -13.00 -2.24 -8.41
CA ALA A 286 -14.45 -2.25 -8.25
C ALA A 286 -14.97 -3.49 -7.50
N ALA A 287 -14.17 -4.57 -7.47
CA ALA A 287 -14.43 -5.80 -6.73
C ALA A 287 -13.64 -5.90 -5.41
N ASP A 288 -13.05 -4.80 -4.94
CA ASP A 288 -12.31 -4.77 -3.68
C ASP A 288 -13.25 -4.97 -2.48
N PRO A 289 -13.11 -6.08 -1.71
CA PRO A 289 -13.97 -6.32 -0.56
C PRO A 289 -13.86 -5.23 0.51
N SER A 290 -12.71 -4.56 0.63
CA SER A 290 -12.52 -3.48 1.60
C SER A 290 -13.41 -2.27 1.36
N LEU A 291 -13.91 -2.07 0.15
CA LEU A 291 -14.82 -0.99 -0.23
C LEU A 291 -16.31 -1.33 -0.04
N GLU A 292 -16.66 -2.54 0.41
CA GLU A 292 -18.06 -2.96 0.59
C GLU A 292 -18.76 -2.29 1.77
N PRO A 293 -18.13 -2.07 2.96
CA PRO A 293 -18.80 -1.37 4.03
C PRO A 293 -19.23 0.02 3.58
N ILE A 294 -20.49 0.37 3.87
CA ILE A 294 -21.06 1.67 3.46
C ILE A 294 -20.26 2.85 4.01
N GLU A 295 -19.67 2.69 5.19
CA GLU A 295 -18.82 3.68 5.82
C GLU A 295 -17.54 3.93 5.01
N ILE A 296 -16.90 2.87 4.51
CA ILE A 296 -15.68 2.95 3.70
C ILE A 296 -16.01 3.40 2.27
N ARG A 297 -17.08 2.88 1.69
CA ARG A 297 -17.59 3.35 0.39
C ARG A 297 -17.89 4.84 0.42
N GLY A 298 -18.51 5.33 1.48
CA GLY A 298 -18.77 6.75 1.69
C GLY A 298 -17.51 7.61 1.78
N LEU A 299 -16.34 7.04 2.14
CA LEU A 299 -15.06 7.76 2.06
C LEU A 299 -14.65 7.95 0.60
N TYR A 300 -14.72 6.89 -0.20
CA TYR A 300 -14.45 6.97 -1.65
C TYR A 300 -15.38 7.99 -2.33
N ASP A 301 -16.67 7.95 -2.02
CA ASP A 301 -17.66 8.82 -2.65
C ASP A 301 -17.39 10.31 -2.38
N ARG A 302 -16.74 10.63 -1.24
CA ARG A 302 -16.44 11.99 -0.77
C ARG A 302 -14.96 12.37 -0.86
N LEU A 303 -14.14 11.65 -1.64
CA LEU A 303 -12.69 11.91 -1.74
C LEU A 303 -12.40 13.39 -2.02
N GLU A 304 -13.16 14.03 -2.90
CA GLU A 304 -12.99 15.44 -3.28
C GLU A 304 -13.13 16.41 -2.11
N SER A 305 -13.85 16.02 -1.06
CA SER A 305 -14.07 16.89 0.11
C SER A 305 -12.82 17.06 0.98
N TYR A 306 -11.88 16.10 0.93
CA TYR A 306 -10.62 16.16 1.68
C TYR A 306 -9.38 16.03 0.80
N LEU A 307 -9.57 15.86 -0.48
CA LEU A 307 -8.56 15.96 -1.53
C LEU A 307 -9.00 17.00 -2.57
N PRO A 308 -9.03 18.29 -2.26
CA PRO A 308 -9.49 19.31 -3.21
C PRO A 308 -8.63 19.39 -4.47
N GLY A 309 -7.41 18.81 -4.46
CA GLY A 309 -6.55 18.64 -5.64
C GLY A 309 -6.80 17.36 -6.43
N LEU A 310 -7.86 16.59 -6.13
CA LEU A 310 -8.16 15.33 -6.82
C LEU A 310 -8.51 15.59 -8.29
N GLN A 311 -7.66 15.09 -9.19
CA GLN A 311 -7.83 15.23 -10.64
C GLN A 311 -8.57 14.05 -11.25
N LYS A 312 -8.41 12.85 -10.68
CA LYS A 312 -8.99 11.62 -11.20
C LYS A 312 -9.26 10.62 -10.08
N LYS A 313 -10.41 9.95 -10.13
CA LYS A 313 -10.68 8.76 -9.33
C LYS A 313 -11.27 7.65 -10.20
N VAL A 314 -10.71 6.45 -10.10
CA VAL A 314 -11.06 5.32 -10.96
C VAL A 314 -11.25 4.07 -10.12
N LEU A 315 -12.30 3.29 -10.42
CA LEU A 315 -12.45 1.92 -9.96
C LEU A 315 -12.35 0.98 -11.17
N LEU A 316 -11.36 0.11 -11.17
CA LEU A 316 -11.09 -0.84 -12.25
C LEU A 316 -12.06 -2.02 -12.16
N PRO A 317 -12.85 -2.32 -13.21
CA PRO A 317 -13.82 -3.41 -13.20
C PRO A 317 -13.15 -4.78 -13.00
N GLY A 318 -13.73 -5.62 -12.13
CA GLY A 318 -13.24 -6.98 -11.87
C GLY A 318 -11.90 -7.06 -11.13
N VAL A 319 -11.41 -5.95 -10.61
CA VAL A 319 -10.16 -5.85 -9.84
C VAL A 319 -10.50 -5.78 -8.36
N GLY A 320 -9.75 -6.50 -7.53
CA GLY A 320 -9.86 -6.49 -6.08
C GLY A 320 -8.91 -5.48 -5.43
N HIS A 321 -8.37 -5.87 -4.27
CA HIS A 321 -7.51 -5.01 -3.45
C HIS A 321 -6.07 -4.88 -3.97
N SER A 322 -5.67 -5.66 -4.95
CA SER A 322 -4.30 -5.74 -5.46
C SER A 322 -4.16 -5.10 -6.85
N ALA A 323 -4.74 -3.91 -7.08
CA ALA A 323 -4.84 -3.31 -8.42
C ALA A 323 -3.51 -3.29 -9.19
N ALA A 324 -2.39 -2.94 -8.53
CA ALA A 324 -1.06 -2.91 -9.14
C ALA A 324 -0.56 -4.30 -9.61
N GLU A 325 -1.01 -5.37 -8.96
CA GLU A 325 -0.67 -6.76 -9.30
C GLU A 325 -1.68 -7.37 -10.29
N GLU A 326 -2.99 -7.13 -10.06
CA GLU A 326 -4.06 -7.73 -10.84
C GLU A 326 -4.20 -7.13 -12.25
N ARG A 327 -3.91 -5.84 -12.38
CA ARG A 327 -4.00 -5.08 -13.65
C ARG A 327 -2.84 -4.09 -13.79
N PRO A 328 -1.59 -4.61 -13.82
CA PRO A 328 -0.40 -3.77 -13.87
C PRO A 328 -0.43 -2.79 -15.04
N ASP A 329 -0.85 -3.21 -16.22
CA ASP A 329 -0.89 -2.37 -17.43
C ASP A 329 -1.81 -1.17 -17.24
N GLN A 330 -3.02 -1.37 -16.68
CA GLN A 330 -3.98 -0.30 -16.46
C GLN A 330 -3.49 0.68 -15.38
N VAL A 331 -2.87 0.17 -14.32
CA VAL A 331 -2.28 1.02 -13.28
C VAL A 331 -1.10 1.82 -13.82
N ILE A 332 -0.24 1.21 -14.65
CA ILE A 332 0.87 1.90 -15.33
C ILE A 332 0.34 3.02 -16.23
N GLU A 333 -0.67 2.76 -17.05
CA GLU A 333 -1.28 3.76 -17.94
C GLU A 333 -1.81 4.97 -17.15
N LEU A 334 -2.52 4.72 -16.05
CA LEU A 334 -3.05 5.77 -15.19
C LEU A 334 -1.94 6.57 -14.50
N LEU A 335 -0.91 5.89 -13.98
CA LEU A 335 0.23 6.55 -13.35
C LEU A 335 0.98 7.42 -14.36
N LEU A 336 1.27 6.91 -15.56
CA LEU A 336 1.97 7.67 -16.60
C LEU A 336 1.16 8.88 -17.08
N GLU A 337 -0.15 8.74 -17.27
CA GLU A 337 -1.04 9.84 -17.60
C GLU A 337 -0.95 10.96 -16.55
N PHE A 338 -1.08 10.60 -15.26
CA PHE A 338 -1.02 11.56 -14.17
C PHE A 338 0.36 12.21 -14.03
N LEU A 339 1.44 11.41 -14.04
CA LEU A 339 2.81 11.91 -13.88
C LEU A 339 3.21 12.85 -15.01
N THR A 340 2.87 12.51 -16.26
CA THR A 340 3.20 13.36 -17.43
C THR A 340 2.48 14.70 -17.36
N GLN A 341 1.25 14.76 -16.85
CA GLN A 341 0.52 16.02 -16.66
C GLN A 341 1.16 16.93 -15.61
N LEU A 342 1.91 16.38 -14.65
CA LEU A 342 2.60 17.16 -13.61
C LEU A 342 3.90 17.82 -14.12
N GLU A 343 4.46 17.32 -15.23
CA GLU A 343 5.73 17.82 -15.82
C GLU A 343 5.47 18.83 -16.95
N GLY A 344 4.26 18.97 -17.43
CA GLY A 344 3.84 19.92 -18.47
C GLY A 344 3.30 21.20 -17.89
#